data_4be3725c270d588bdfaeab7813286f22
#
_entry.id   4be3725c270d588bdfaeab7813286f22
#
_cell.length_a   1.000
_cell.length_b   1.000
_cell.length_c   1.000
_cell.angle_alpha   90.00
_cell.angle_beta   90.00
_cell.angle_gamma   90.00
#
_symmetry.space_group_name_H-M   'P 1'
#
loop_
_entity.id
_entity.type
_entity.pdbx_description
1 polymer ?
#
loop_
_entity_poly.entity_id
_entity_poly.type
_entity_poly.pdbx_seq_one_letter_code
_entity_poly.pdbx_strand_id
1 'polypeptide(L)'
;MEQYEVKITEPAQRQLQEIVRYIADDLQEKRMAIRMLDTLEKEILSLSTLPNRVALTEEEPWHSAGIRKMPVKNYLVYFWVNEEQKKVQITAVVYGRRDQKTALQNMKHE
;
A
#
# COMPACT_ATOMS: atom_id res chain seq x y z
N MET A 1 -1.08 6.76 23.15
CA MET A 1 -0.99 6.83 21.71
C MET A 1 -2.02 5.91 21.08
N GLU A 2 -2.81 6.43 20.16
CA GLU A 2 -3.87 5.66 19.52
C GLU A 2 -3.29 4.60 18.60
N GLN A 3 -3.92 3.42 18.62
CA GLN A 3 -3.56 2.32 17.75
C GLN A 3 -4.65 2.12 16.71
N TYR A 4 -4.25 1.89 15.48
CA TYR A 4 -5.16 1.61 14.38
C TYR A 4 -5.01 0.17 13.95
N GLU A 5 -6.11 -0.48 13.60
CA GLU A 5 -6.07 -1.80 13.01
C GLU A 5 -5.75 -1.66 11.53
N VAL A 6 -4.69 -2.33 11.07
CA VAL A 6 -4.30 -2.26 9.67
C VAL A 6 -4.88 -3.47 8.93
N LYS A 7 -5.65 -3.19 7.89
CA LYS A 7 -6.24 -4.22 7.04
C LYS A 7 -5.76 -4.06 5.61
N ILE A 8 -5.45 -5.16 4.97
CA ILE A 8 -5.03 -5.16 3.57
C ILE A 8 -6.19 -5.69 2.75
N THR A 9 -6.71 -4.86 1.84
CA THR A 9 -7.83 -5.26 0.98
C THR A 9 -7.40 -6.40 0.05
N GLU A 10 -8.38 -7.14 -0.46
CA GLU A 10 -8.10 -8.26 -1.36
C GLU A 10 -7.28 -7.83 -2.59
N PRO A 11 -7.61 -6.73 -3.28
CA PRO A 11 -6.78 -6.28 -4.40
C PRO A 11 -5.34 -5.99 -4.00
N ALA A 12 -5.13 -5.37 -2.84
CA ALA A 12 -3.77 -5.07 -2.36
C ALA A 12 -3.02 -6.35 -2.02
N GLN A 13 -3.70 -7.34 -1.44
CA GLN A 13 -3.07 -8.64 -1.16
C GLN A 13 -2.61 -9.32 -2.45
N ARG A 14 -3.44 -9.29 -3.49
CA ARG A 14 -3.07 -9.86 -4.78
C ARG A 14 -1.87 -9.14 -5.39
N GLN A 15 -1.84 -7.81 -5.25
CA GLN A 15 -0.72 -7.02 -5.75
C GLN A 15 0.58 -7.37 -5.03
N LEU A 16 0.52 -7.56 -3.69
CA LEU A 16 1.68 -8.00 -2.93
C LEU A 16 2.18 -9.36 -3.42
N GLN A 17 1.26 -10.29 -3.65
CA GLN A 17 1.61 -11.63 -4.15
C GLN A 17 2.25 -11.54 -5.54
N GLU A 18 1.75 -10.69 -6.41
CA GLU A 18 2.31 -10.48 -7.75
C GLU A 18 3.72 -9.91 -7.69
N ILE A 19 3.95 -8.95 -6.78
CA ILE A 19 5.29 -8.38 -6.59
C ILE A 19 6.27 -9.46 -6.17
N VAL A 20 5.89 -10.27 -5.18
CA VAL A 20 6.76 -11.35 -4.68
C VAL A 20 7.03 -12.37 -5.78
N ARG A 21 6.00 -12.77 -6.51
CA ARG A 21 6.14 -13.74 -7.60
C ARG A 21 7.04 -13.21 -8.71
N TYR A 22 6.87 -11.96 -9.08
CA TYR A 22 7.70 -11.34 -10.12
C TYR A 22 9.18 -11.39 -9.73
N ILE A 23 9.50 -10.97 -8.49
CA ILE A 23 10.88 -10.93 -8.03
C ILE A 23 11.45 -12.35 -7.89
N ALA A 24 10.66 -13.26 -7.31
CA ALA A 24 11.13 -14.62 -7.06
C ALA A 24 11.30 -15.43 -8.34
N ASP A 25 10.32 -15.34 -9.25
CA ASP A 25 10.25 -16.23 -10.41
C ASP A 25 10.81 -15.56 -11.67
N ASP A 26 10.34 -14.36 -12.01
CA ASP A 26 10.77 -13.69 -13.24
C ASP A 26 12.20 -13.18 -13.15
N LEU A 27 12.58 -12.59 -12.02
CA LEU A 27 13.92 -12.13 -11.78
C LEU A 27 14.83 -13.20 -11.14
N GLN A 28 14.24 -14.33 -10.73
CA GLN A 28 14.94 -15.45 -10.09
C GLN A 28 15.74 -15.01 -8.86
N GLU A 29 15.15 -14.10 -8.08
CA GLU A 29 15.77 -13.53 -6.88
C GLU A 29 14.92 -13.82 -5.65
N LYS A 30 14.91 -15.09 -5.20
CA LYS A 30 14.04 -15.52 -4.09
C LYS A 30 14.33 -14.79 -2.79
N ARG A 31 15.61 -14.58 -2.47
CA ARG A 31 15.98 -13.86 -1.24
C ARG A 31 15.52 -12.42 -1.28
N MET A 32 15.65 -11.79 -2.44
CA MET A 32 15.19 -10.41 -2.62
C MET A 32 13.68 -10.32 -2.49
N ALA A 33 12.95 -11.33 -3.01
CA ALA A 33 11.51 -11.37 -2.88
C ALA A 33 11.08 -11.40 -1.41
N ILE A 34 11.72 -12.24 -0.61
CA ILE A 34 11.43 -12.36 0.82
C ILE A 34 11.73 -11.04 1.54
N ARG A 35 12.89 -10.44 1.26
CA ARG A 35 13.27 -9.16 1.87
C ARG A 35 12.30 -8.04 1.50
N MET A 36 11.88 -8.02 0.24
CA MET A 36 10.94 -6.98 -0.22
C MET A 36 9.60 -7.14 0.48
N LEU A 37 9.11 -8.38 0.59
CA LEU A 37 7.86 -8.64 1.30
C LEU A 37 7.97 -8.21 2.76
N ASP A 38 9.08 -8.57 3.43
CA ASP A 38 9.29 -8.17 4.82
C ASP A 38 9.30 -6.65 4.97
N THR A 39 9.98 -5.95 4.06
CA THR A 39 10.05 -4.49 4.09
C THR A 39 8.67 -3.87 3.91
N LEU A 40 7.91 -4.35 2.91
CA LEU A 40 6.57 -3.84 2.66
C LEU A 40 5.64 -4.10 3.84
N GLU A 41 5.67 -5.31 4.40
CA GLU A 41 4.83 -5.66 5.54
C GLU A 41 5.17 -4.81 6.76
N LYS A 42 6.45 -4.61 7.02
CA LYS A 42 6.90 -3.81 8.16
C LYS A 42 6.42 -2.37 8.03
N GLU A 43 6.56 -1.79 6.85
CA GLU A 43 6.13 -0.41 6.61
C GLU A 43 4.61 -0.28 6.66
N ILE A 44 3.89 -1.27 6.14
CA ILE A 44 2.44 -1.29 6.20
C ILE A 44 1.98 -1.37 7.66
N LEU A 45 2.58 -2.26 8.45
CA LEU A 45 2.21 -2.40 9.87
C LEU A 45 2.56 -1.17 10.69
N SER A 46 3.56 -0.39 10.27
CA SER A 46 3.91 0.85 10.95
C SER A 46 2.76 1.87 10.91
N LEU A 47 1.81 1.70 10.00
CA LEU A 47 0.65 2.57 9.88
C LEU A 47 -0.37 2.35 11.02
N SER A 48 -0.15 1.37 11.89
CA SER A 48 -0.94 1.21 13.10
C SER A 48 -0.76 2.38 14.06
N THR A 49 0.29 3.18 13.86
CA THR A 49 0.61 4.33 14.71
C THR A 49 0.76 5.56 13.82
N LEU A 50 0.02 6.61 14.15
CA LEU A 50 0.08 7.91 13.46
C LEU A 50 0.02 7.80 11.92
N PRO A 51 -0.99 7.10 11.39
CA PRO A 51 -1.07 6.94 9.92
C PRO A 51 -1.28 8.25 9.18
N ASN A 52 -1.78 9.29 9.85
CA ASN A 52 -2.02 10.58 9.24
C ASN A 52 -0.73 11.39 9.02
N ARG A 53 0.43 10.87 9.43
CA ARG A 53 1.72 11.48 9.13
C ARG A 53 2.06 11.39 7.64
N VAL A 54 1.43 10.47 6.92
CA VAL A 54 1.66 10.28 5.49
C VAL A 54 0.73 11.22 4.71
N ALA A 55 1.27 11.90 3.72
CA ALA A 55 0.51 12.87 2.94
C ALA A 55 -0.54 12.20 2.06
N LEU A 56 -1.61 12.95 1.80
CA LEU A 56 -2.63 12.54 0.82
C LEU A 56 -2.01 12.50 -0.57
N THR A 57 -2.51 11.60 -1.41
CA THR A 57 -2.10 11.59 -2.83
C THR A 57 -2.57 12.88 -3.50
N GLU A 58 -1.85 13.32 -4.51
CA GLU A 58 -2.17 14.59 -5.17
C GLU A 58 -3.28 14.44 -6.21
N GLU A 59 -3.46 13.25 -6.75
CA GLU A 59 -4.41 13.00 -7.82
C GLU A 59 -5.86 12.99 -7.32
N GLU A 60 -6.74 13.69 -8.05
CA GLU A 60 -8.17 13.63 -7.79
C GLU A 60 -8.81 12.54 -8.64
N PRO A 61 -9.89 11.89 -8.20
CA PRO A 61 -10.68 12.21 -6.97
C PRO A 61 -10.14 11.60 -5.69
N TRP A 62 -9.00 10.93 -5.73
CA TRP A 62 -8.50 10.18 -4.58
C TRP A 62 -8.00 11.08 -3.45
N HIS A 63 -7.49 12.27 -3.79
CA HIS A 63 -7.11 13.26 -2.77
C HIS A 63 -8.34 13.61 -1.91
N SER A 64 -9.44 13.96 -2.56
CA SER A 64 -10.67 14.34 -1.85
C SER A 64 -11.30 13.15 -1.13
N ALA A 65 -11.03 11.92 -1.60
CA ALA A 65 -11.51 10.71 -0.95
C ALA A 65 -10.67 10.33 0.28
N GLY A 66 -9.56 11.03 0.54
CA GLY A 66 -8.73 10.77 1.70
C GLY A 66 -7.68 9.69 1.51
N ILE A 67 -7.35 9.37 0.27
CA ILE A 67 -6.34 8.35 -0.02
C ILE A 67 -4.95 8.95 0.19
N ARG A 68 -4.12 8.22 0.95
CA ARG A 68 -2.74 8.59 1.24
C ARG A 68 -1.78 7.71 0.46
N LYS A 69 -0.62 8.24 0.16
CA LYS A 69 0.37 7.56 -0.67
C LYS A 69 1.71 7.51 0.07
N MET A 70 2.16 6.30 0.41
CA MET A 70 3.41 6.09 1.13
C MET A 70 4.43 5.39 0.23
N PRO A 71 5.52 6.06 -0.13
CA PRO A 71 6.59 5.39 -0.87
C PRO A 71 7.33 4.40 0.02
N VAL A 72 7.57 3.20 -0.50
CA VAL A 72 8.37 2.16 0.16
C VAL A 72 9.29 1.58 -0.89
N LYS A 73 10.59 1.91 -0.84
CA LYS A 73 11.54 1.51 -1.88
C LYS A 73 11.04 2.00 -3.25
N ASN A 74 10.88 1.12 -4.21
CA ASN A 74 10.38 1.47 -5.54
C ASN A 74 8.88 1.28 -5.69
N TYR A 75 8.18 1.08 -4.58
CA TYR A 75 6.75 0.80 -4.57
C TYR A 75 5.98 1.92 -3.90
N LEU A 76 4.70 2.01 -4.22
CA LEU A 76 3.79 2.97 -3.61
C LEU A 76 2.69 2.20 -2.91
N VAL A 77 2.45 2.52 -1.64
CA VAL A 77 1.39 1.93 -0.83
C VAL A 77 0.31 3.00 -0.68
N TYR A 78 -0.88 2.70 -1.18
CA TYR A 78 -2.03 3.59 -1.05
C TYR A 78 -2.93 3.08 0.05
N PHE A 79 -3.44 3.98 0.88
CA PHE A 79 -4.29 3.59 1.99
C PHE A 79 -5.24 4.70 2.38
N TRP A 80 -6.27 4.32 3.14
CA TRP A 80 -7.30 5.19 3.65
C TRP A 80 -7.41 4.97 5.16
N VAL A 81 -7.58 6.07 5.91
CA VAL A 81 -7.69 6.02 7.37
C VAL A 81 -9.14 6.27 7.76
N ASN A 82 -9.74 5.30 8.46
CA ASN A 82 -11.07 5.44 9.03
C ASN A 82 -10.90 5.85 10.50
N GLU A 83 -11.09 7.13 10.77
CA GLU A 83 -10.89 7.68 12.11
C GLU A 83 -11.93 7.18 13.11
N GLU A 84 -13.17 6.97 12.67
CA GLU A 84 -14.22 6.52 13.54
C GLU A 84 -13.96 5.11 14.07
N GLN A 85 -13.54 4.21 13.22
CA GLN A 85 -13.29 2.82 13.58
C GLN A 85 -11.84 2.54 13.94
N LYS A 86 -10.96 3.55 13.82
CA LYS A 86 -9.52 3.40 14.04
C LYS A 86 -8.95 2.26 13.21
N LYS A 87 -9.19 2.33 11.91
CA LYS A 87 -8.70 1.35 10.94
C LYS A 87 -7.97 2.02 9.81
N VAL A 88 -6.94 1.33 9.32
CA VAL A 88 -6.20 1.72 8.13
C VAL A 88 -6.45 0.63 7.10
N GLN A 89 -6.98 1.01 5.94
CA GLN A 89 -7.23 0.06 4.85
C GLN A 89 -6.21 0.29 3.74
N ILE A 90 -5.40 -0.73 3.46
CA ILE A 90 -4.43 -0.69 2.38
C ILE A 90 -5.17 -1.02 1.10
N THR A 91 -5.28 -0.05 0.20
CA THR A 91 -6.12 -0.17 -0.99
C THR A 91 -5.35 -0.60 -2.23
N ALA A 92 -4.05 -0.31 -2.29
CA ALA A 92 -3.22 -0.72 -3.43
C ALA A 92 -1.75 -0.73 -3.05
N VAL A 93 -0.98 -1.62 -3.67
CA VAL A 93 0.47 -1.64 -3.60
C VAL A 93 0.97 -1.82 -5.03
N VAL A 94 1.64 -0.80 -5.57
CA VAL A 94 2.02 -0.81 -6.98
C VAL A 94 3.46 -0.36 -7.15
N TYR A 95 4.07 -0.78 -8.26
CA TYR A 95 5.39 -0.32 -8.62
C TYR A 95 5.31 1.16 -9.02
N GLY A 96 6.17 2.00 -8.41
CA GLY A 96 6.08 3.45 -8.55
C GLY A 96 6.30 3.99 -9.95
N ARG A 97 6.85 3.18 -10.85
CA ARG A 97 7.09 3.59 -12.24
C ARG A 97 6.00 3.15 -13.20
N ARG A 98 4.98 2.44 -12.68
CA ARG A 98 3.84 2.07 -13.48
C ARG A 98 2.93 3.27 -13.70
N ASP A 99 1.94 3.09 -14.59
CA ASP A 99 0.88 4.07 -14.77
C ASP A 99 0.06 4.14 -13.47
N GLN A 100 0.43 5.08 -12.62
CA GLN A 100 -0.21 5.27 -11.33
C GLN A 100 -1.68 5.62 -11.48
N LYS A 101 -2.03 6.34 -12.54
CA LYS A 101 -3.41 6.74 -12.80
C LYS A 101 -4.30 5.51 -13.02
N THR A 102 -3.84 4.56 -13.83
CA THR A 102 -4.59 3.32 -14.06
C THR A 102 -4.71 2.51 -12.78
N ALA A 103 -3.62 2.42 -12.00
CA ALA A 103 -3.62 1.70 -10.74
C ALA A 103 -4.64 2.30 -9.77
N LEU A 104 -4.70 3.63 -9.69
CA LEU A 104 -5.66 4.32 -8.83
C LEU A 104 -7.11 4.08 -9.26
N GLN A 105 -7.36 4.07 -10.58
CA GLN A 105 -8.70 3.83 -11.10
C GLN A 105 -9.23 2.44 -10.75
N ASN A 106 -8.34 1.47 -10.62
CA ASN A 106 -8.70 0.10 -10.28
C ASN A 106 -8.77 -0.16 -8.77
N MET A 107 -8.44 0.84 -7.97
CA MET A 107 -8.39 0.70 -6.53
C MET A 107 -9.79 0.71 -5.93
N LYS A 108 -10.06 -0.26 -5.05
CA LYS A 108 -11.32 -0.29 -4.31
C LYS A 108 -11.17 0.47 -3.01
N HIS A 109 -12.10 1.36 -2.78
CA HIS A 109 -12.11 2.25 -1.64
C HIS A 109 -13.27 1.84 -0.73
N GLU A 110 -12.98 1.03 0.27
CA GLU A 110 -14.02 0.52 1.19
C GLU A 110 -13.91 1.08 2.57
#